data_2fc391d909e9df68aa459ef73cf4ed1b
#
_entry.id   2fc391d909e9df68aa459ef73cf4ed1b
#
_cell.length_a   1.000
_cell.length_b   1.000
_cell.length_c   1.000
_cell.angle_alpha   90.00
_cell.angle_beta   90.00
_cell.angle_gamma   90.00
#
_symmetry.space_group_name_H-M   'P 1'
#
loop_
_entity.id
_entity.type
_entity.pdbx_description
1 polymer ?
#
loop_
_entity_poly.entity_id
_entity_poly.type
_entity_poly.pdbx_seq_one_letter_code
_entity_poly.pdbx_strand_id
1 'polypeptide(L)'
;AEGDPELVSHPIAEDVVVVAARQDHPVFERQRITMAALLRHPWALPSANIPSRQWLDQAFTSRGMPAPTVQVEAGSIPLLPRMVAKTDLLTFVSRHTLRLERSRTLREVRLPATTLRRHLGVTCRRDGYLSPAARHMLELLRADGQALFGEDALPLDED
;
A
#
# COMPACT_ATOMS: atom_id res chain seq x y z
N ALA A 1 5.92 -15.82 4.28
CA ALA A 1 5.71 -17.24 3.93
C ALA A 1 6.66 -17.72 2.82
N GLU A 2 7.51 -16.85 2.27
CA GLU A 2 8.54 -17.27 1.31
C GLU A 2 9.61 -18.08 2.05
N GLY A 3 9.68 -19.38 1.77
CA GLY A 3 10.70 -20.28 2.28
C GLY A 3 10.23 -21.42 3.18
N ASP A 4 8.97 -21.45 3.61
CA ASP A 4 8.45 -22.59 4.37
C ASP A 4 7.90 -23.66 3.41
N PRO A 5 8.53 -24.86 3.31
CA PRO A 5 8.10 -25.90 2.39
C PRO A 5 6.73 -26.50 2.73
N GLU A 6 6.26 -26.34 3.96
CA GLU A 6 4.94 -26.80 4.39
C GLU A 6 3.80 -25.87 3.95
N LEU A 7 4.11 -24.65 3.49
CA LEU A 7 3.13 -23.66 3.08
C LEU A 7 3.06 -23.54 1.57
N VAL A 8 1.86 -23.29 1.07
CA VAL A 8 1.59 -22.90 -0.32
C VAL A 8 0.80 -21.60 -0.34
N SER A 9 1.28 -20.64 -1.13
CA SER A 9 0.60 -19.35 -1.30
C SER A 9 -0.13 -19.32 -2.64
N HIS A 10 -1.37 -18.93 -2.60
CA HIS A 10 -2.23 -18.71 -3.77
C HIS A 10 -2.38 -17.21 -3.98
N PRO A 11 -1.74 -16.62 -5.00
CA PRO A 11 -1.92 -15.21 -5.31
C PRO A 11 -3.38 -14.98 -5.75
N ILE A 12 -3.96 -13.86 -5.30
CA ILE A 12 -5.34 -13.48 -5.59
C ILE A 12 -5.38 -12.20 -6.41
N ALA A 13 -4.61 -11.18 -6.01
CA ALA A 13 -4.61 -9.88 -6.65
C ALA A 13 -3.27 -9.17 -6.48
N GLU A 14 -3.02 -8.22 -7.36
CA GLU A 14 -1.97 -7.21 -7.17
C GLU A 14 -2.55 -5.98 -6.48
N ASP A 15 -1.77 -5.39 -5.58
CA ASP A 15 -2.10 -4.15 -4.90
C ASP A 15 -0.93 -3.18 -5.02
N VAL A 16 -1.25 -1.92 -5.27
CA VAL A 16 -0.27 -0.84 -5.38
C VAL A 16 -0.43 0.10 -4.20
N VAL A 17 0.62 0.20 -3.39
CA VAL A 17 0.64 1.11 -2.24
C VAL A 17 1.44 2.35 -2.61
N VAL A 18 0.86 3.53 -2.37
CA VAL A 18 1.36 4.81 -2.83
C VAL A 18 1.38 5.85 -1.71
N VAL A 19 2.21 6.86 -1.86
CA VAL A 19 2.15 8.04 -1.01
C VAL A 19 0.93 8.87 -1.40
N ALA A 20 0.19 9.35 -0.41
CA ALA A 20 -0.97 10.20 -0.61
C ALA A 20 -1.02 11.35 0.41
N ALA A 21 -1.68 12.41 0.02
CA ALA A 21 -1.94 13.60 0.82
C ALA A 21 -3.31 14.19 0.48
N ARG A 22 -3.81 15.16 1.26
CA ARG A 22 -5.01 15.92 0.88
C ARG A 22 -4.84 16.61 -0.48
N GLN A 23 -5.95 16.87 -1.18
CA GLN A 23 -5.95 17.41 -2.56
C GLN A 23 -5.10 18.67 -2.73
N ASP A 24 -5.20 19.60 -1.83
CA ASP A 24 -4.57 20.92 -1.80
C ASP A 24 -3.32 20.96 -0.89
N HIS A 25 -2.68 19.81 -0.66
CA HIS A 25 -1.47 19.74 0.15
C HIS A 25 -0.30 20.48 -0.53
N PRO A 26 0.54 21.23 0.22
CA PRO A 26 1.68 21.99 -0.33
C PRO A 26 2.69 21.17 -1.14
N VAL A 27 2.74 19.83 -0.95
CA VAL A 27 3.61 18.97 -1.75
C VAL A 27 3.29 19.05 -3.25
N PHE A 28 2.04 19.35 -3.62
CA PHE A 28 1.59 19.41 -5.02
C PHE A 28 1.81 20.77 -5.70
N GLU A 29 2.22 21.81 -4.96
CA GLU A 29 2.59 23.11 -5.53
C GLU A 29 3.92 23.04 -6.28
N ARG A 30 4.70 22.00 -6.07
CA ARG A 30 6.00 21.80 -6.69
C ARG A 30 5.86 21.28 -8.11
N GLN A 31 6.60 21.88 -9.05
CA GLN A 31 6.68 21.39 -10.44
C GLN A 31 7.21 19.94 -10.52
N ARG A 32 8.10 19.58 -9.61
CA ARG A 32 8.68 18.23 -9.51
C ARG A 32 8.72 17.76 -8.06
N ILE A 33 8.02 16.67 -7.79
CA ILE A 33 8.06 16.01 -6.48
C ILE A 33 9.25 15.06 -6.45
N THR A 34 10.04 15.12 -5.39
CA THR A 34 11.20 14.26 -5.15
C THR A 34 11.10 13.62 -3.77
N MET A 35 11.85 12.55 -3.53
CA MET A 35 11.92 11.93 -2.20
C MET A 35 12.38 12.92 -1.11
N ALA A 36 13.36 13.77 -1.42
CA ALA A 36 13.82 14.82 -0.52
C ALA A 36 12.72 15.86 -0.21
N ALA A 37 11.81 16.11 -1.14
CA ALA A 37 10.64 16.97 -0.88
C ALA A 37 9.66 16.31 0.10
N LEU A 38 9.46 15.01 0.01
CA LEU A 38 8.57 14.27 0.91
C LEU A 38 9.07 14.27 2.36
N LEU A 39 10.39 14.26 2.57
CA LEU A 39 10.99 14.32 3.91
C LEU A 39 10.77 15.65 4.64
N ARG A 40 10.34 16.69 3.94
CA ARG A 40 10.04 18.00 4.56
C ARG A 40 8.67 18.05 5.21
N HIS A 41 7.85 17.03 4.99
CA HIS A 41 6.49 16.96 5.52
C HIS A 41 6.42 15.87 6.60
N PRO A 42 5.59 16.05 7.61
CA PRO A 42 5.33 15.01 8.60
C PRO A 42 4.40 13.93 8.03
N TRP A 43 4.46 12.75 8.65
CA TRP A 43 3.74 11.57 8.16
C TRP A 43 2.81 10.99 9.22
N ALA A 44 1.69 10.45 8.74
CA ALA A 44 0.84 9.53 9.46
C ALA A 44 0.99 8.15 8.82
N LEU A 45 1.55 7.20 9.55
CA LEU A 45 1.89 5.88 9.03
C LEU A 45 1.40 4.78 9.98
N PRO A 46 1.27 3.54 9.50
CA PRO A 46 1.03 2.40 10.38
C PRO A 46 2.28 2.11 11.23
N SER A 47 2.12 1.21 12.20
CA SER A 47 3.21 0.79 13.08
C SER A 47 4.42 0.24 12.33
N ALA A 48 5.61 0.44 12.89
CA ALA A 48 6.88 0.12 12.25
C ALA A 48 7.07 -1.37 11.91
N ASN A 49 6.31 -2.27 12.55
CA ASN A 49 6.32 -3.71 12.27
C ASN A 49 5.48 -4.11 11.04
N ILE A 50 4.74 -3.18 10.43
CA ILE A 50 3.93 -3.46 9.24
C ILE A 50 4.83 -3.52 8.00
N PRO A 51 4.76 -4.58 7.16
CA PRO A 51 5.66 -4.77 6.03
C PRO A 51 5.69 -3.61 5.02
N SER A 52 4.54 -2.99 4.71
CA SER A 52 4.51 -1.84 3.80
C SER A 52 5.21 -0.62 4.39
N ARG A 53 5.15 -0.43 5.73
CA ARG A 53 5.89 0.64 6.42
C ARG A 53 7.40 0.38 6.34
N GLN A 54 7.83 -0.84 6.63
CA GLN A 54 9.24 -1.23 6.55
C GLN A 54 9.80 -1.03 5.14
N TRP A 55 9.02 -1.41 4.12
CA TRP A 55 9.38 -1.17 2.73
C TRP A 55 9.56 0.33 2.42
N LEU A 56 8.64 1.18 2.89
CA LEU A 56 8.74 2.62 2.69
C LEU A 56 9.99 3.18 3.36
N ASP A 57 10.26 2.83 4.61
CA ASP A 57 11.45 3.26 5.33
C ASP A 57 12.72 2.82 4.58
N GLN A 58 12.75 1.57 4.09
CA GLN A 58 13.86 1.04 3.30
C GLN A 58 14.01 1.77 1.95
N ALA A 59 12.91 2.17 1.31
CA ALA A 59 12.97 2.92 0.06
C ALA A 59 13.76 4.23 0.20
N PHE A 60 13.68 4.89 1.36
CA PHE A 60 14.48 6.08 1.68
C PHE A 60 15.90 5.71 2.10
N THR A 61 16.06 4.81 3.06
CA THR A 61 17.35 4.50 3.66
C THR A 61 18.33 3.84 2.69
N SER A 62 17.84 3.00 1.76
CA SER A 62 18.66 2.41 0.70
C SER A 62 19.25 3.43 -0.29
N ARG A 63 18.72 4.66 -0.29
CA ARG A 63 19.20 5.80 -1.10
C ARG A 63 20.00 6.80 -0.27
N GLY A 64 20.43 6.43 0.93
CA GLY A 64 21.21 7.30 1.83
C GLY A 64 20.39 8.44 2.43
N MET A 65 19.05 8.35 2.42
CA MET A 65 18.18 9.35 3.03
C MET A 65 17.68 8.86 4.40
N PRO A 66 17.32 9.74 5.33
CA PRO A 66 16.65 9.34 6.56
C PRO A 66 15.26 8.78 6.27
N ALA A 67 14.77 7.91 7.14
CA ALA A 67 13.38 7.48 7.09
C ALA A 67 12.41 8.67 7.32
N PRO A 68 11.16 8.59 6.83
CA PRO A 68 10.15 9.62 7.04
C PRO A 68 9.93 9.95 8.52
N THR A 69 9.77 11.24 8.84
CA THR A 69 9.44 11.69 10.20
C THR A 69 7.97 11.40 10.51
N VAL A 70 7.70 10.40 11.34
CA VAL A 70 6.35 9.99 11.72
C VAL A 70 5.86 10.85 12.86
N GLN A 71 4.87 11.66 12.60
CA GLN A 71 4.18 12.47 13.62
C GLN A 71 3.02 11.70 14.25
N VAL A 72 2.36 10.85 13.48
CA VAL A 72 1.25 10.02 13.95
C VAL A 72 1.46 8.58 13.54
N GLU A 73 1.51 7.68 14.51
CA GLU A 73 1.47 6.24 14.29
C GLU A 73 0.05 5.73 14.56
N ALA A 74 -0.58 5.09 13.58
CA ALA A 74 -1.93 4.60 13.70
C ALA A 74 -1.98 3.07 13.71
N GLY A 75 -2.59 2.51 14.75
CA GLY A 75 -2.86 1.07 14.84
C GLY A 75 -3.95 0.60 13.87
N SER A 76 -4.77 1.51 13.33
CA SER A 76 -5.84 1.22 12.37
C SER A 76 -5.54 1.86 11.01
N ILE A 77 -5.14 1.05 10.04
CA ILE A 77 -4.83 1.50 8.67
C ILE A 77 -6.03 2.21 8.01
N PRO A 78 -7.29 1.73 8.13
CA PRO A 78 -8.45 2.42 7.55
C PRO A 78 -8.73 3.83 8.08
N LEU A 79 -8.14 4.21 9.22
CA LEU A 79 -8.29 5.54 9.79
C LEU A 79 -7.36 6.57 9.13
N LEU A 80 -6.21 6.13 8.60
CA LEU A 80 -5.20 7.00 8.02
C LEU A 80 -5.74 7.94 6.93
N PRO A 81 -6.50 7.48 5.92
CA PRO A 81 -7.03 8.35 4.88
C PRO A 81 -7.89 9.49 5.44
N ARG A 82 -8.76 9.18 6.40
CA ARG A 82 -9.67 10.16 7.01
C ARG A 82 -8.94 11.23 7.81
N MET A 83 -7.87 10.84 8.49
CA MET A 83 -7.04 11.76 9.27
C MET A 83 -6.23 12.67 8.35
N VAL A 84 -5.60 12.09 7.33
CA VAL A 84 -4.75 12.83 6.38
C VAL A 84 -5.57 13.79 5.52
N ALA A 85 -6.82 13.46 5.20
CA ALA A 85 -7.72 14.36 4.46
C ALA A 85 -7.96 15.73 5.14
N LYS A 86 -7.66 15.85 6.44
CA LYS A 86 -7.89 17.07 7.25
C LYS A 86 -6.60 17.66 7.83
N THR A 87 -5.44 17.21 7.37
CA THR A 87 -4.13 17.61 7.92
C THR A 87 -3.09 17.79 6.81
N ASP A 88 -1.94 18.36 7.16
CA ASP A 88 -0.77 18.44 6.27
C ASP A 88 0.17 17.24 6.43
N LEU A 89 -0.38 16.08 6.73
CA LEU A 89 0.36 14.84 6.83
C LEU A 89 0.38 14.10 5.49
N LEU A 90 1.50 13.45 5.20
CA LEU A 90 1.57 12.43 4.16
C LEU A 90 1.20 11.07 4.75
N THR A 91 0.74 10.15 3.91
CA THR A 91 0.49 8.76 4.31
C THR A 91 0.91 7.78 3.21
N PHE A 92 0.92 6.49 3.53
CA PHE A 92 1.25 5.42 2.60
C PHE A 92 0.13 4.39 2.62
N VAL A 93 -0.70 4.39 1.58
CA VAL A 93 -1.95 3.63 1.52
C VAL A 93 -2.12 2.94 0.16
N SER A 94 -2.92 1.87 0.13
CA SER A 94 -3.30 1.21 -1.12
C SER A 94 -4.03 2.19 -2.05
N ARG A 95 -3.69 2.13 -3.34
CA ARG A 95 -4.37 2.89 -4.39
C ARG A 95 -5.86 2.53 -4.45
N HIS A 96 -6.20 1.26 -4.18
CA HIS A 96 -7.57 0.83 -4.03
C HIS A 96 -8.32 1.62 -2.94
N THR A 97 -7.68 1.87 -1.78
CA THR A 97 -8.26 2.70 -0.72
C THR A 97 -8.57 4.13 -1.20
N LEU A 98 -7.70 4.73 -2.03
CA LEU A 98 -7.93 6.07 -2.58
C LEU A 98 -9.14 6.11 -3.53
N ARG A 99 -9.42 5.01 -4.24
CA ARG A 99 -10.60 4.90 -5.12
C ARG A 99 -11.89 4.74 -4.34
N LEU A 100 -11.86 4.00 -3.22
CA LEU A 100 -13.01 3.79 -2.35
C LEU A 100 -13.39 5.04 -1.56
N GLU A 101 -12.48 5.95 -1.34
CA GLU A 101 -12.74 7.23 -0.70
C GLU A 101 -13.70 8.07 -1.55
N ARG A 102 -15.01 7.98 -1.23
CA ARG A 102 -16.12 8.62 -1.96
C ARG A 102 -15.96 10.13 -2.09
N SER A 103 -15.19 10.76 -1.21
CA SER A 103 -15.03 12.22 -1.16
C SER A 103 -13.90 12.74 -2.04
N ARG A 104 -13.07 11.87 -2.64
CA ARG A 104 -11.87 12.29 -3.39
C ARG A 104 -11.02 13.33 -2.66
N THR A 105 -10.96 13.21 -1.34
CA THR A 105 -10.26 14.19 -0.49
C THR A 105 -8.74 14.02 -0.52
N LEU A 106 -8.27 12.85 -0.97
CA LEU A 106 -6.85 12.53 -1.09
C LEU A 106 -6.43 12.47 -2.57
N ARG A 107 -5.16 12.82 -2.77
CA ARG A 107 -4.47 12.74 -4.06
C ARG A 107 -3.19 11.93 -3.91
N GLU A 108 -2.95 11.05 -4.89
CA GLU A 108 -1.71 10.29 -5.00
C GLU A 108 -0.52 11.19 -5.33
N VAL A 109 0.58 10.99 -4.63
CA VAL A 109 1.88 11.53 -4.98
C VAL A 109 2.56 10.55 -5.94
N ARG A 110 2.55 10.87 -7.23
CA ARG A 110 3.13 10.02 -8.27
C ARG A 110 4.65 10.09 -8.24
N LEU A 111 5.26 9.13 -7.55
CA LEU A 111 6.71 9.00 -7.46
C LEU A 111 7.08 7.50 -7.47
N PRO A 112 7.66 6.97 -8.57
CA PRO A 112 7.98 5.54 -8.68
C PRO A 112 8.82 5.01 -7.52
N ALA A 113 9.77 5.82 -7.03
CA ALA A 113 10.65 5.44 -5.90
C ALA A 113 9.91 5.18 -4.59
N THR A 114 8.66 5.63 -4.44
CA THR A 114 7.80 5.39 -3.27
C THR A 114 6.49 4.69 -3.65
N THR A 115 6.50 3.91 -4.74
CA THR A 115 5.38 3.08 -5.18
C THR A 115 5.71 1.62 -4.93
N LEU A 116 5.00 0.98 -4.01
CA LEU A 116 5.15 -0.45 -3.71
C LEU A 116 4.11 -1.25 -4.49
N ARG A 117 4.56 -2.20 -5.29
CA ARG A 117 3.70 -3.25 -5.86
C ARG A 117 3.82 -4.49 -4.99
N ARG A 118 2.70 -5.08 -4.61
CA ARG A 118 2.65 -6.30 -3.80
C ARG A 118 1.56 -7.23 -4.27
N HIS A 119 1.73 -8.53 -4.00
CA HIS A 119 0.69 -9.52 -4.21
C HIS A 119 -0.08 -9.74 -2.90
N LEU A 120 -1.38 -9.79 -3.02
CA LEU A 120 -2.29 -10.25 -1.97
C LEU A 120 -2.63 -11.71 -2.28
N GLY A 121 -2.65 -12.56 -1.26
CA GLY A 121 -2.91 -13.96 -1.46
C GLY A 121 -3.35 -14.67 -0.19
N VAL A 122 -3.76 -15.92 -0.37
CA VAL A 122 -4.07 -16.84 0.73
C VAL A 122 -2.93 -17.85 0.84
N THR A 123 -2.45 -18.02 2.06
CA THR A 123 -1.46 -19.04 2.38
C THR A 123 -2.13 -20.16 3.19
N CYS A 124 -1.91 -21.39 2.78
CA CYS A 124 -2.41 -22.57 3.47
C CYS A 124 -1.31 -23.65 3.57
N ARG A 125 -1.52 -24.65 4.43
CA ARG A 125 -0.63 -25.79 4.49
C ARG A 125 -0.73 -26.61 3.19
N ARG A 126 0.39 -27.03 2.64
CA ARG A 126 0.48 -27.79 1.39
C ARG A 126 -0.34 -29.07 1.44
N ASP A 127 -0.17 -29.85 2.51
CA ASP A 127 -0.86 -31.13 2.72
C ASP A 127 -2.05 -30.99 3.71
N GLY A 128 -2.49 -29.74 3.94
CA GLY A 128 -3.58 -29.47 4.86
C GLY A 128 -4.95 -29.78 4.24
N TYR A 129 -5.83 -30.38 5.03
CA TYR A 129 -7.22 -30.55 4.63
C TYR A 129 -7.91 -29.18 4.51
N LEU A 130 -8.35 -28.86 3.30
CA LEU A 130 -9.25 -27.73 3.06
C LEU A 130 -10.70 -28.22 3.07
N SER A 131 -11.48 -27.75 4.01
CA SER A 131 -12.92 -28.04 4.03
C SER A 131 -13.60 -27.50 2.76
N PRO A 132 -14.78 -28.06 2.37
CA PRO A 132 -15.54 -27.53 1.22
C PRO A 132 -15.80 -26.01 1.32
N ALA A 133 -16.10 -25.52 2.52
CA ALA A 133 -16.31 -24.09 2.78
C ALA A 133 -15.02 -23.28 2.55
N ALA A 134 -13.86 -23.77 3.00
CA ALA A 134 -12.59 -23.10 2.79
C ALA A 134 -12.19 -23.06 1.30
N ARG A 135 -12.46 -24.13 0.56
CA ARG A 135 -12.26 -24.16 -0.91
C ARG A 135 -13.15 -23.14 -1.62
N HIS A 136 -14.42 -23.14 -1.29
CA HIS A 136 -15.37 -22.19 -1.88
C HIS A 136 -14.99 -20.73 -1.56
N MET A 137 -14.56 -20.44 -0.33
CA MET A 137 -14.04 -19.12 0.03
C MET A 137 -12.81 -18.75 -0.81
N LEU A 138 -11.89 -19.66 -1.04
CA LEU A 138 -10.71 -19.41 -1.87
C LEU A 138 -11.09 -19.11 -3.33
N GLU A 139 -12.10 -19.80 -3.87
CA GLU A 139 -12.64 -19.56 -5.21
C GLU A 139 -13.27 -18.15 -5.30
N LEU A 140 -14.09 -17.76 -4.32
CA LEU A 140 -14.68 -16.43 -4.24
C LEU A 140 -13.60 -15.35 -4.16
N LEU A 141 -12.62 -15.52 -3.27
CA LEU A 141 -11.53 -14.55 -3.12
C LEU A 141 -10.71 -14.40 -4.40
N ARG A 142 -10.53 -15.47 -5.19
CA ARG A 142 -9.85 -15.40 -6.49
C ARG A 142 -10.68 -14.65 -7.52
N ALA A 143 -11.98 -14.95 -7.59
CA ALA A 143 -12.88 -14.30 -8.56
C ALA A 143 -13.03 -12.80 -8.25
N ASP A 144 -13.38 -12.47 -7.01
CA ASP A 144 -13.67 -11.10 -6.60
C ASP A 144 -12.41 -10.27 -6.38
N GLY A 145 -11.31 -10.89 -5.92
CA GLY A 145 -10.06 -10.20 -5.68
C GLY A 145 -9.48 -9.58 -6.94
N GLN A 146 -9.49 -10.32 -8.05
CA GLN A 146 -9.06 -9.78 -9.34
C GLN A 146 -9.97 -8.65 -9.83
N ALA A 147 -11.28 -8.75 -9.61
CA ALA A 147 -12.23 -7.70 -9.97
C ALA A 147 -12.05 -6.42 -9.13
N LEU A 148 -11.75 -6.56 -7.83
CA LEU A 148 -11.59 -5.43 -6.93
C LEU A 148 -10.27 -4.68 -7.10
N PHE A 149 -9.18 -5.38 -7.43
CA PHE A 149 -7.83 -4.84 -7.52
C PHE A 149 -7.28 -4.76 -8.96
N GLY A 150 -7.89 -5.48 -9.91
CA GLY A 150 -7.36 -5.67 -11.27
C GLY A 150 -7.26 -4.40 -12.12
N GLU A 151 -8.01 -3.35 -11.80
CA GLU A 151 -7.88 -2.06 -12.47
C GLU A 151 -6.60 -1.28 -12.08
N ASP A 152 -5.85 -1.75 -11.09
CA ASP A 152 -4.55 -1.18 -10.67
C ASP A 152 -3.36 -1.79 -11.42
N ALA A 153 -3.57 -2.90 -12.10
CA ALA A 153 -2.60 -3.50 -12.99
C ALA A 153 -2.46 -2.63 -14.26
N LEU A 154 -1.64 -1.59 -14.20
CA LEU A 154 -1.10 -0.98 -15.42
C LEU A 154 -0.36 -2.08 -16.19
N PRO A 155 -0.47 -2.12 -17.54
CA PRO A 155 0.31 -3.05 -18.33
C PRO A 155 1.77 -2.93 -17.92
N LEU A 156 2.41 -4.07 -17.71
CA LEU A 156 3.85 -4.15 -17.57
C LEU A 156 4.43 -3.49 -18.82
N ASP A 157 5.10 -2.35 -18.69
CA ASP A 157 5.98 -1.88 -19.73
C ASP A 157 7.05 -2.99 -19.87
N GLU A 158 6.90 -3.78 -20.92
CA GLU A 158 7.93 -4.68 -21.41
C GLU A 158 9.09 -3.82 -21.89
N ASP A 159 10.16 -3.75 -21.11
CA ASP A 159 11.52 -3.38 -21.52
C ASP A 159 12.53 -4.37 -20.95
#